data_108b3ebf8b33c50fc8508361768b7f66
#
_entry.id   108b3ebf8b33c50fc8508361768b7f66
#
_cell.length_a   1.000
_cell.length_b   1.000
_cell.length_c   1.000
_cell.angle_alpha   90.00
_cell.angle_beta   90.00
_cell.angle_gamma   90.00
#
_symmetry.space_group_name_H-M   'P 1'
#
loop_
_entity.id
_entity.type
_entity.pdbx_description
1 polymer ?
#
loop_
_entity_poly.entity_id
_entity_poly.type
_entity_poly.pdbx_seq_one_letter_code
_entity_poly.pdbx_strand_id
1 'polypeptide(L)'
;VRLWRPRHGIHSLRGKLTLANVGLLALGIVVATAVSLMGMRHYLLDQVDAELVKTRSSLGSSRLTLRQIDSLAALSIVRDRLLSPTDGSPEPDMIFALADRSGEAVSMGGFAPTRGQRDLAAAVDDPGGLAAGAEPRDVSVRGTPYRATGVRLADGSYVLLATSTDGLHKGIEKALRLDLAFGTLLLALLAALTMVSVSRRMRPLEAMVETSTAIAEGDLTRRVPSSHHPTQEVEQLRLALNSMLQQVESAYRTRERSAAQLRRFVGDASHELRTPLSAIRGYLQLYERGMLVNPEERERAWTRVNAEADRMGRLVDELLTLARLDQRPELRFRSVDLSALVRDAAEDLRAQQPDRPVSVDAEGTILVRADESGLRQVLGNLVGNVRTHTPAGVPVRLGLERADGAVRLCVADEGPGLAEDDAARVFDRFFRAGGGAGSGLGMSIVQGVVAAHGGEVAVRTAPGEGLAVTVTLPARPHDPCPA
;
A
#
# COMPACT_ATOMS: atom_id res chain seq x y z
N VAL A 1 6.97 -24.16 -7.25
CA VAL A 1 6.58 -22.96 -6.47
C VAL A 1 7.02 -23.22 -5.02
N ARG A 2 8.14 -22.59 -4.58
CA ARG A 2 8.67 -22.74 -3.22
C ARG A 2 7.81 -21.87 -2.30
N LEU A 3 7.00 -22.51 -1.47
CA LEU A 3 6.28 -21.90 -0.35
C LEU A 3 7.27 -21.13 0.55
N TRP A 4 7.21 -19.82 0.50
CA TRP A 4 7.97 -18.93 1.38
C TRP A 4 7.39 -19.05 2.80
N ARG A 5 7.97 -19.94 3.60
CA ARG A 5 7.69 -20.00 5.05
C ARG A 5 8.27 -18.74 5.70
N PRO A 6 7.46 -17.91 6.38
CA PRO A 6 8.00 -16.78 7.11
C PRO A 6 8.94 -17.30 8.20
N ARG A 7 10.24 -17.07 8.04
CA ARG A 7 11.22 -17.27 9.11
C ARG A 7 10.94 -16.22 10.18
N HIS A 8 10.27 -16.61 11.25
CA HIS A 8 10.14 -15.85 12.48
C HIS A 8 11.51 -15.84 13.16
N GLY A 9 12.40 -14.99 12.74
CA GLY A 9 13.74 -14.82 13.27
C GLY A 9 14.08 -13.33 13.41
N ILE A 10 15.17 -13.05 14.11
CA ILE A 10 15.76 -11.72 14.39
C ILE A 10 15.93 -10.84 13.13
N HIS A 11 15.78 -11.39 11.93
CA HIS A 11 15.83 -10.69 10.65
C HIS A 11 14.52 -10.01 10.24
N SER A 12 13.40 -10.22 10.94
CA SER A 12 12.17 -9.51 10.67
C SER A 12 12.28 -8.05 11.14
N LEU A 13 11.69 -7.12 10.40
CA LEU A 13 11.65 -5.70 10.78
C LEU A 13 11.08 -5.52 12.20
N ARG A 14 10.10 -6.35 12.58
CA ARG A 14 9.55 -6.43 13.95
C ARG A 14 10.62 -6.72 14.98
N GLY A 15 11.41 -7.79 14.75
CA GLY A 15 12.47 -8.20 15.68
C GLY A 15 13.53 -7.14 15.85
N LYS A 16 13.96 -6.50 14.76
CA LYS A 16 14.96 -5.42 14.80
C LYS A 16 14.47 -4.19 15.55
N LEU A 17 13.24 -3.73 15.29
CA LEU A 17 12.64 -2.57 15.97
C LEU A 17 12.43 -2.85 17.47
N THR A 18 11.91 -4.03 17.81
CA THR A 18 11.73 -4.41 19.22
C THR A 18 13.07 -4.50 19.94
N LEU A 19 14.08 -5.12 19.33
CA LEU A 19 15.41 -5.23 19.92
C LEU A 19 16.08 -3.86 20.11
N ALA A 20 15.97 -2.98 19.10
CA ALA A 20 16.52 -1.63 19.18
C ALA A 20 15.87 -0.81 20.31
N ASN A 21 14.53 -0.82 20.44
CA ASN A 21 13.81 -0.11 21.48
C ASN A 21 14.11 -0.68 22.87
N VAL A 22 14.11 -2.01 23.03
CA VAL A 22 14.45 -2.65 24.32
C VAL A 22 15.89 -2.38 24.70
N GLY A 23 16.82 -2.43 23.73
CA GLY A 23 18.24 -2.10 23.98
C GLY A 23 18.44 -0.66 24.42
N LEU A 24 17.74 0.31 23.78
CA LEU A 24 17.81 1.72 24.17
C LEU A 24 17.24 1.95 25.58
N LEU A 25 16.11 1.32 25.90
CA LEU A 25 15.49 1.39 27.24
C LEU A 25 16.40 0.77 28.31
N ALA A 26 17.00 -0.40 28.02
CA ALA A 26 17.95 -1.04 28.94
C ALA A 26 19.15 -0.14 29.21
N LEU A 27 19.73 0.48 28.19
CA LEU A 27 20.82 1.45 28.32
C LEU A 27 20.40 2.64 29.19
N GLY A 28 19.21 3.18 28.97
CA GLY A 28 18.68 4.29 29.76
C GLY A 28 18.52 3.94 31.24
N ILE A 29 18.01 2.73 31.56
CA ILE A 29 17.87 2.26 32.93
C ILE A 29 19.25 2.10 33.59
N VAL A 30 20.22 1.48 32.88
CA VAL A 30 21.58 1.30 33.41
C VAL A 30 22.24 2.64 33.71
N VAL A 31 22.15 3.59 32.81
CA VAL A 31 22.71 4.95 33.01
C VAL A 31 22.01 5.66 34.18
N ALA A 32 20.69 5.60 34.27
CA ALA A 32 19.92 6.25 35.35
C ALA A 32 20.28 5.64 36.70
N THR A 33 20.36 4.30 36.81
CA THR A 33 20.76 3.60 38.03
C THR A 33 22.19 3.97 38.43
N ALA A 34 23.14 3.99 37.50
CA ALA A 34 24.52 4.36 37.76
C ALA A 34 24.63 5.80 38.32
N VAL A 35 23.96 6.77 37.68
CA VAL A 35 23.94 8.17 38.13
C VAL A 35 23.28 8.32 39.48
N SER A 36 22.16 7.62 39.72
CA SER A 36 21.44 7.63 40.98
C SER A 36 22.31 7.11 42.14
N LEU A 37 22.95 5.95 41.94
CA LEU A 37 23.83 5.34 42.94
C LEU A 37 25.07 6.19 43.22
N MET A 38 25.68 6.76 42.17
CA MET A 38 26.81 7.66 42.32
C MET A 38 26.45 8.94 43.09
N GLY A 39 25.30 9.52 42.78
CA GLY A 39 24.76 10.69 43.51
C GLY A 39 24.44 10.37 44.98
N MET A 40 23.76 9.23 45.22
CA MET A 40 23.45 8.78 46.59
C MET A 40 24.72 8.55 47.40
N ARG A 41 25.72 7.85 46.85
CA ARG A 41 26.98 7.62 47.53
C ARG A 41 27.69 8.92 47.89
N HIS A 42 27.78 9.85 46.96
CA HIS A 42 28.41 11.16 47.20
C HIS A 42 27.67 11.94 48.30
N TYR A 43 26.35 12.04 48.19
CA TYR A 43 25.52 12.75 49.19
C TYR A 43 25.67 12.19 50.61
N LEU A 44 25.65 10.85 50.73
CA LEU A 44 25.75 10.19 52.06
C LEU A 44 27.17 10.29 52.64
N LEU A 45 28.21 10.20 51.82
CA LEU A 45 29.59 10.43 52.29
C LEU A 45 29.81 11.88 52.74
N ASP A 46 29.31 12.85 51.98
CA ASP A 46 29.39 14.26 52.35
C ASP A 46 28.67 14.57 53.68
N GLN A 47 27.57 13.87 53.96
CA GLN A 47 26.86 14.02 55.22
C GLN A 47 27.69 13.49 56.40
N VAL A 48 28.32 12.31 56.24
CA VAL A 48 29.22 11.73 57.24
C VAL A 48 30.45 12.64 57.46
N ASP A 49 31.04 13.13 56.38
CA ASP A 49 32.19 14.01 56.47
C ASP A 49 31.87 15.36 57.12
N ALA A 50 30.70 15.93 56.81
CA ALA A 50 30.23 17.17 57.43
C ALA A 50 30.02 17.01 58.93
N GLU A 51 29.48 15.88 59.37
CA GLU A 51 29.28 15.56 60.79
C GLU A 51 30.63 15.42 61.55
N LEU A 52 31.59 14.67 60.95
CA LEU A 52 32.92 14.49 61.44
C LEU A 52 33.68 15.86 61.58
N VAL A 53 33.62 16.68 60.51
CA VAL A 53 34.24 17.99 60.46
C VAL A 53 33.64 18.94 61.56
N LYS A 54 32.29 18.89 61.71
CA LYS A 54 31.59 19.68 62.77
C LYS A 54 32.06 19.26 64.15
N THR A 55 32.11 17.94 64.42
CA THR A 55 32.54 17.41 65.73
C THR A 55 34.01 17.74 65.98
N ARG A 56 34.86 17.60 64.95
CA ARG A 56 36.28 18.02 65.00
C ARG A 56 36.44 19.48 65.35
N SER A 57 35.69 20.41 64.72
CA SER A 57 35.79 21.85 64.94
C SER A 57 35.36 22.20 66.32
N SER A 58 34.34 21.56 66.87
CA SER A 58 33.87 21.76 68.26
C SER A 58 34.91 21.31 69.24
N LEU A 59 35.59 20.18 69.04
CA LEU A 59 36.65 19.72 69.94
C LEU A 59 37.93 20.58 69.82
N GLY A 60 38.32 20.97 68.60
CA GLY A 60 39.51 21.79 68.35
C GLY A 60 39.42 23.20 68.91
N SER A 61 38.21 23.81 68.95
CA SER A 61 37.97 25.12 69.50
C SER A 61 38.06 25.20 71.06
N SER A 62 37.84 24.06 71.68
CA SER A 62 37.76 24.02 73.18
C SER A 62 39.10 23.96 73.89
N ARG A 63 40.25 23.90 73.16
CA ARG A 63 41.63 23.83 73.73
C ARG A 63 41.76 22.86 74.88
N LEU A 64 41.06 21.76 74.89
CA LEU A 64 41.07 20.75 75.93
C LEU A 64 42.41 20.01 75.95
N THR A 65 42.78 19.59 77.19
CA THR A 65 43.89 18.68 77.41
C THR A 65 43.38 17.25 77.58
N LEU A 66 44.29 16.27 77.50
CA LEU A 66 43.93 14.85 77.66
C LEU A 66 43.25 14.63 79.03
N ARG A 67 43.78 15.24 80.14
CA ARG A 67 43.21 15.13 81.52
C ARG A 67 41.79 15.67 81.61
N GLN A 68 41.48 16.75 80.92
CA GLN A 68 40.12 17.35 80.91
C GLN A 68 39.13 16.46 80.15
N ILE A 69 39.53 15.90 78.99
CA ILE A 69 38.72 14.95 78.24
C ILE A 69 38.53 13.65 79.04
N ASP A 70 39.57 13.19 79.73
CA ASP A 70 39.51 12.02 80.59
C ASP A 70 38.49 12.18 81.68
N SER A 71 38.49 13.33 82.39
CA SER A 71 37.51 13.59 83.42
C SER A 71 36.07 13.75 82.95
N LEU A 72 35.84 14.39 81.78
CA LEU A 72 34.52 14.47 81.13
C LEU A 72 34.01 13.14 80.67
N ALA A 73 34.86 12.30 80.06
CA ALA A 73 34.56 10.98 79.64
C ALA A 73 34.20 10.03 80.76
N ALA A 74 34.94 10.16 81.92
CA ALA A 74 34.60 9.42 83.13
C ALA A 74 33.17 9.70 83.61
N LEU A 75 32.75 10.96 83.55
CA LEU A 75 31.39 11.39 83.94
C LEU A 75 30.33 10.80 82.93
N SER A 76 30.61 10.83 81.64
CA SER A 76 29.67 10.33 80.64
C SER A 76 29.54 8.78 80.71
N ILE A 77 30.63 8.06 80.90
CA ILE A 77 30.65 6.57 80.98
C ILE A 77 29.93 6.13 82.26
N VAL A 78 30.13 6.82 83.36
CA VAL A 78 29.41 6.55 84.62
C VAL A 78 27.91 6.82 84.46
N ARG A 79 27.55 7.89 83.78
CA ARG A 79 26.17 8.17 83.45
C ARG A 79 25.53 7.14 82.60
N ASP A 80 26.19 6.69 81.48
CA ASP A 80 25.69 5.68 80.53
C ASP A 80 25.56 4.30 81.22
N ARG A 81 26.52 3.95 82.07
CA ARG A 81 26.45 2.65 82.79
C ARG A 81 25.35 2.63 83.86
N LEU A 82 25.01 3.78 84.44
CA LEU A 82 23.92 3.91 85.43
C LEU A 82 22.55 3.91 84.75
N LEU A 83 22.47 4.42 83.51
CA LEU A 83 21.19 4.65 82.82
C LEU A 83 20.86 3.50 81.79
N SER A 84 21.83 2.70 81.37
CA SER A 84 21.65 1.62 80.43
C SER A 84 22.44 0.37 80.81
N PRO A 85 21.90 -0.51 81.69
CA PRO A 85 22.60 -1.75 82.14
C PRO A 85 22.47 -2.93 81.18
N THR A 86 22.33 -2.73 79.90
CA THR A 86 22.22 -3.85 78.91
C THR A 86 23.55 -4.16 78.23
N ASP A 87 24.18 -5.24 78.68
CA ASP A 87 25.25 -5.96 77.98
C ASP A 87 24.68 -6.37 76.59
N GLY A 88 25.22 -5.79 75.54
CA GLY A 88 24.85 -6.18 74.20
C GLY A 88 24.50 -5.05 73.23
N SER A 89 24.85 -3.81 73.51
CA SER A 89 24.73 -2.75 72.52
C SER A 89 25.61 -3.05 71.30
N PRO A 90 25.07 -2.93 70.03
CA PRO A 90 25.90 -2.99 68.85
C PRO A 90 27.06 -1.97 68.97
N GLU A 91 28.22 -2.32 68.41
CA GLU A 91 29.36 -1.37 68.36
C GLU A 91 28.84 0.00 67.91
N PRO A 92 29.20 1.07 68.66
CA PRO A 92 28.66 2.39 68.33
C PRO A 92 29.10 2.76 66.89
N ASP A 93 28.18 3.27 66.09
CA ASP A 93 28.45 3.74 64.72
C ASP A 93 29.63 4.74 64.66
N MET A 94 29.94 5.37 65.78
CA MET A 94 31.05 6.29 65.96
C MET A 94 32.02 5.81 67.04
N ILE A 95 33.28 5.64 66.66
CA ILE A 95 34.36 5.31 67.56
C ILE A 95 35.12 6.64 67.93
N PHE A 96 35.24 6.84 69.19
CA PHE A 96 36.01 7.94 69.76
C PHE A 96 37.20 7.35 70.52
N ALA A 97 38.44 7.63 70.09
CA ALA A 97 39.63 7.12 70.72
C ALA A 97 40.60 8.23 71.06
N LEU A 98 41.22 8.13 72.23
CA LEU A 98 42.33 8.96 72.64
C LEU A 98 43.64 8.26 72.28
N ALA A 99 44.55 8.98 71.62
CA ALA A 99 45.88 8.45 71.30
C ALA A 99 46.95 9.40 71.87
N ASP A 100 48.05 8.85 72.31
CA ASP A 100 49.20 9.60 72.77
C ASP A 100 49.99 10.19 71.54
N ARG A 101 51.16 10.83 71.85
CA ARG A 101 51.98 11.39 70.77
C ARG A 101 52.58 10.37 69.87
N SER A 102 52.64 9.08 70.27
CA SER A 102 53.10 7.94 69.45
C SER A 102 51.97 7.31 68.68
N GLY A 103 50.74 7.72 68.93
CA GLY A 103 49.57 7.11 68.24
C GLY A 103 48.94 5.93 69.01
N GLU A 104 49.50 5.52 70.15
CA GLU A 104 48.96 4.44 70.92
C GLU A 104 47.70 4.88 71.72
N ALA A 105 46.72 3.92 71.74
CA ALA A 105 45.45 4.20 72.43
C ALA A 105 45.68 4.36 73.98
N VAL A 106 45.21 5.47 74.54
CA VAL A 106 45.33 5.78 75.95
C VAL A 106 44.01 5.50 76.69
N SER A 107 44.10 5.17 77.97
CA SER A 107 42.93 4.95 78.80
C SER A 107 42.10 6.23 78.91
N MET A 108 40.78 6.07 79.00
CA MET A 108 39.82 7.15 79.03
C MET A 108 38.86 6.96 80.25
N GLY A 109 38.78 7.96 81.12
CA GLY A 109 37.95 7.92 82.33
C GLY A 109 38.38 6.85 83.36
N GLY A 110 39.68 6.50 83.38
CA GLY A 110 40.21 5.46 84.25
C GLY A 110 39.92 4.02 83.74
N PHE A 111 39.34 3.88 82.57
CA PHE A 111 39.07 2.59 81.98
C PHE A 111 40.07 2.33 80.87
N ALA A 112 40.49 1.04 80.73
CA ALA A 112 41.34 0.60 79.59
C ALA A 112 40.63 0.82 78.28
N PRO A 113 41.36 1.23 77.24
CA PRO A 113 40.74 1.43 75.94
C PRO A 113 39.96 0.18 75.44
N THR A 114 38.76 0.38 74.92
CA THR A 114 37.96 -0.65 74.37
C THR A 114 38.68 -1.31 73.17
N ARG A 115 38.24 -2.49 72.75
CA ARG A 115 38.83 -3.15 71.63
C ARG A 115 38.75 -2.31 70.32
N GLY A 116 37.58 -1.66 70.05
CA GLY A 116 37.38 -0.77 68.91
C GLY A 116 38.30 0.45 68.93
N GLN A 117 38.55 1.05 70.15
CA GLN A 117 39.44 2.18 70.26
C GLN A 117 40.91 1.84 70.03
N ARG A 118 41.37 0.68 70.48
CA ARG A 118 42.72 0.15 70.15
C ARG A 118 42.89 -0.13 68.69
N ASP A 119 41.89 -0.81 68.09
CA ASP A 119 41.94 -1.17 66.70
C ASP A 119 41.90 0.06 65.74
N LEU A 120 41.14 1.12 66.14
CA LEU A 120 41.14 2.39 65.41
C LEU A 120 42.51 3.07 65.53
N ALA A 121 43.10 3.14 66.70
CA ALA A 121 44.41 3.75 66.87
C ALA A 121 45.49 3.00 66.09
N ALA A 122 45.45 1.69 66.11
CA ALA A 122 46.38 0.83 65.33
C ALA A 122 46.15 0.91 63.80
N ALA A 123 44.95 1.24 63.39
CA ALA A 123 44.61 1.40 61.94
C ALA A 123 45.00 2.77 61.37
N VAL A 124 45.35 3.74 62.22
CA VAL A 124 45.77 5.09 61.83
C VAL A 124 47.30 5.20 61.93
N ASP A 125 48.01 4.99 60.81
CA ASP A 125 49.49 5.02 60.76
C ASP A 125 50.06 6.41 61.11
N ASP A 126 49.37 7.48 60.76
CA ASP A 126 49.82 8.89 61.00
C ASP A 126 48.68 9.69 61.64
N PRO A 127 48.53 9.67 63.00
CA PRO A 127 47.56 10.48 63.69
C PRO A 127 47.79 12.02 63.48
N GLY A 128 49.04 12.43 63.34
CA GLY A 128 49.41 13.82 63.05
C GLY A 128 48.91 14.30 61.71
N GLY A 129 49.13 13.55 60.68
CA GLY A 129 48.65 13.85 59.34
C GLY A 129 47.13 13.79 59.23
N LEU A 130 46.44 12.89 60.01
CA LEU A 130 45.00 12.85 60.07
C LEU A 130 44.42 14.07 60.81
N ALA A 131 45.11 14.54 61.86
CA ALA A 131 44.69 15.74 62.64
C ALA A 131 45.00 17.04 61.83
N ALA A 132 46.02 17.10 61.03
CA ALA A 132 46.39 18.26 60.23
C ALA A 132 45.53 18.34 58.95
N GLY A 133 45.03 17.20 58.45
CA GLY A 133 44.22 17.14 57.24
C GLY A 133 42.87 17.87 57.40
N ALA A 134 42.39 18.58 56.36
CA ALA A 134 41.11 19.29 56.40
C ALA A 134 39.93 18.32 56.28
N GLU A 135 40.09 17.25 55.52
CA GLU A 135 39.03 16.27 55.18
C GLU A 135 39.21 14.93 55.90
N PRO A 136 38.10 14.26 56.30
CA PRO A 136 38.16 12.90 56.82
C PRO A 136 38.75 11.92 55.78
N ARG A 137 39.45 10.88 56.25
CA ARG A 137 40.07 9.84 55.40
C ARG A 137 39.42 8.49 55.61
N ASP A 138 39.49 7.66 54.60
CA ASP A 138 39.06 6.26 54.68
C ASP A 138 40.08 5.48 55.53
N VAL A 139 39.59 4.78 56.55
CA VAL A 139 40.37 3.89 57.44
C VAL A 139 39.64 2.55 57.56
N SER A 140 40.37 1.46 57.44
CA SER A 140 39.77 0.12 57.61
C SER A 140 40.10 -0.39 59.02
N VAL A 141 39.08 -0.56 59.84
CA VAL A 141 39.23 -1.14 61.16
C VAL A 141 38.67 -2.54 61.14
N ARG A 142 39.56 -3.57 61.19
CA ARG A 142 39.21 -5.00 61.11
C ARG A 142 38.41 -5.39 59.85
N GLY A 143 38.69 -4.76 58.74
CA GLY A 143 37.95 -5.01 57.50
C GLY A 143 36.63 -4.24 57.38
N THR A 144 36.19 -3.53 58.43
CA THR A 144 35.04 -2.64 58.36
C THR A 144 35.51 -1.24 57.92
N PRO A 145 34.91 -0.63 56.91
CA PRO A 145 35.30 0.70 56.45
C PRO A 145 34.75 1.78 57.35
N TYR A 146 35.62 2.72 57.72
CA TYR A 146 35.31 3.92 58.49
C TYR A 146 35.81 5.17 57.82
N ARG A 147 35.12 6.28 58.01
CA ARG A 147 35.61 7.63 57.77
C ARG A 147 36.18 8.16 59.05
N ALA A 148 37.43 8.59 59.08
CA ALA A 148 38.10 9.04 60.24
C ALA A 148 38.70 10.43 60.11
N THR A 149 38.70 11.16 61.21
CA THR A 149 39.35 12.46 61.36
C THR A 149 40.06 12.55 62.73
N GLY A 150 41.00 13.45 62.84
CA GLY A 150 41.76 13.62 64.05
C GLY A 150 41.74 15.06 64.57
N VAL A 151 41.93 15.25 65.90
CA VAL A 151 42.11 16.57 66.56
C VAL A 151 43.36 16.46 67.38
N ARG A 152 44.28 17.43 67.23
CA ARG A 152 45.43 17.58 68.13
C ARG A 152 45.08 18.38 69.35
N LEU A 153 45.32 17.79 70.49
CA LEU A 153 45.08 18.46 71.80
C LEU A 153 46.21 19.42 72.21
N ALA A 154 45.97 20.23 73.20
CA ALA A 154 46.91 21.25 73.67
C ALA A 154 48.21 20.66 74.27
N ASP A 155 48.16 19.40 74.81
CA ASP A 155 49.31 18.65 75.30
C ASP A 155 50.07 17.82 74.26
N GLY A 156 49.61 17.90 73.01
CA GLY A 156 50.23 17.18 71.85
C GLY A 156 49.68 15.79 71.64
N SER A 157 48.74 15.31 72.38
CA SER A 157 47.98 14.07 72.18
C SER A 157 46.92 14.22 71.09
N TYR A 158 46.31 13.15 70.70
CA TYR A 158 45.28 13.14 69.56
C TYR A 158 43.96 12.55 70.04
N VAL A 159 42.88 13.12 69.50
CA VAL A 159 41.54 12.55 69.54
C VAL A 159 41.25 12.02 68.13
N LEU A 160 40.96 10.78 68.03
CA LEU A 160 40.56 10.13 66.78
C LEU A 160 39.06 9.89 66.77
N LEU A 161 38.40 10.35 65.75
CA LEU A 161 36.96 10.21 65.54
C LEU A 161 36.76 9.36 64.23
N ALA A 162 36.00 8.28 64.36
CA ALA A 162 35.73 7.45 63.21
C ALA A 162 34.28 7.04 63.19
N THR A 163 33.61 7.20 62.03
CA THR A 163 32.21 6.80 61.82
C THR A 163 32.20 5.64 60.84
N SER A 164 31.48 4.57 61.17
CA SER A 164 31.36 3.41 60.32
C SER A 164 30.57 3.75 59.05
N THR A 165 31.09 3.36 57.89
CA THR A 165 30.40 3.46 56.61
C THR A 165 29.80 2.10 56.17
N ASP A 166 29.83 1.07 57.04
CA ASP A 166 29.29 -0.26 56.72
C ASP A 166 27.77 -0.21 56.52
N GLY A 167 27.03 0.54 57.34
CA GLY A 167 25.60 0.75 57.16
C GLY A 167 25.26 1.44 55.83
N LEU A 168 26.10 2.38 55.40
CA LEU A 168 26.01 3.06 54.13
C LEU A 168 26.22 2.10 52.97
N HIS A 169 27.26 1.22 53.02
CA HIS A 169 27.52 0.24 51.98
C HIS A 169 26.39 -0.76 51.88
N LYS A 170 25.88 -1.26 53.01
CA LYS A 170 24.71 -2.16 53.04
C LYS A 170 23.43 -1.51 52.51
N GLY A 171 23.24 -0.25 52.79
CA GLY A 171 22.14 0.57 52.27
C GLY A 171 22.20 0.72 50.74
N ILE A 172 23.39 1.02 50.22
CA ILE A 172 23.64 1.11 48.76
C ILE A 172 23.42 -0.24 48.09
N GLU A 173 23.93 -1.35 48.67
CA GLU A 173 23.66 -2.69 48.11
C GLU A 173 22.17 -3.04 48.06
N LYS A 174 21.43 -2.71 49.14
CA LYS A 174 19.98 -2.95 49.17
C LYS A 174 19.25 -2.09 48.14
N ALA A 175 19.64 -0.83 48.00
CA ALA A 175 19.10 0.06 46.97
C ALA A 175 19.37 -0.48 45.56
N LEU A 176 20.62 -0.93 45.30
CA LEU A 176 21.00 -1.53 44.02
C LEU A 176 20.16 -2.79 43.68
N ARG A 177 19.95 -3.66 44.66
CA ARG A 177 19.11 -4.86 44.48
C ARG A 177 17.66 -4.51 44.15
N LEU A 178 17.10 -3.50 44.80
CA LEU A 178 15.76 -2.98 44.55
C LEU A 178 15.68 -2.34 43.15
N ASP A 179 16.63 -1.48 42.79
CA ASP A 179 16.70 -0.81 41.50
C ASP A 179 16.81 -1.83 40.35
N LEU A 180 17.64 -2.89 40.51
CA LEU A 180 17.73 -3.98 39.54
C LEU A 180 16.42 -4.76 39.41
N ALA A 181 15.75 -5.05 40.56
CA ALA A 181 14.46 -5.76 40.52
C ALA A 181 13.37 -4.95 39.82
N PHE A 182 13.23 -3.65 40.18
CA PHE A 182 12.27 -2.76 39.52
C PHE A 182 12.65 -2.47 38.10
N GLY A 183 13.94 -2.24 37.80
CA GLY A 183 14.44 -2.01 36.44
C GLY A 183 14.18 -3.19 35.49
N THR A 184 14.41 -4.43 35.96
CA THR A 184 14.14 -5.63 35.18
C THR A 184 12.64 -5.85 34.96
N LEU A 185 11.80 -5.60 35.99
CA LEU A 185 10.35 -5.69 35.85
C LEU A 185 9.82 -4.67 34.85
N LEU A 186 10.27 -3.41 34.98
CA LEU A 186 9.90 -2.31 34.07
C LEU A 186 10.34 -2.62 32.63
N LEU A 187 11.56 -3.11 32.45
CA LEU A 187 12.08 -3.49 31.14
C LEU A 187 11.25 -4.60 30.50
N ALA A 188 10.90 -5.62 31.28
CA ALA A 188 10.05 -6.72 30.80
C ALA A 188 8.65 -6.22 30.39
N LEU A 189 8.05 -5.34 31.20
CA LEU A 189 6.75 -4.74 30.90
C LEU A 189 6.80 -3.89 29.62
N LEU A 190 7.81 -3.03 29.48
CA LEU A 190 7.99 -2.17 28.32
C LEU A 190 8.32 -2.99 27.05
N ALA A 191 9.10 -4.06 27.17
CA ALA A 191 9.38 -4.99 26.10
C ALA A 191 8.09 -5.68 25.61
N ALA A 192 7.25 -6.16 26.53
CA ALA A 192 5.97 -6.77 26.20
C ALA A 192 5.02 -5.77 25.51
N LEU A 193 4.92 -4.55 26.05
CA LEU A 193 4.09 -3.50 25.46
C LEU A 193 4.58 -3.10 24.06
N THR A 194 5.89 -2.96 23.86
CA THR A 194 6.52 -2.66 22.57
C THR A 194 6.23 -3.79 21.56
N MET A 195 6.38 -5.05 21.98
CA MET A 195 6.12 -6.20 21.12
C MET A 195 4.66 -6.24 20.67
N VAL A 196 3.70 -5.99 21.56
CA VAL A 196 2.27 -5.92 21.24
C VAL A 196 1.97 -4.76 20.29
N SER A 197 2.51 -3.56 20.58
CA SER A 197 2.31 -2.36 19.77
C SER A 197 2.86 -2.53 18.36
N VAL A 198 4.11 -3.00 18.21
CA VAL A 198 4.74 -3.26 16.91
C VAL A 198 3.98 -4.32 16.13
N SER A 199 3.58 -5.42 16.80
CA SER A 199 2.82 -6.50 16.15
C SER A 199 1.48 -6.02 15.59
N ARG A 200 0.75 -5.18 16.35
CA ARG A 200 -0.53 -4.64 15.89
C ARG A 200 -0.38 -3.69 14.69
N ARG A 201 0.66 -2.85 14.72
CA ARG A 201 0.92 -1.85 13.66
C ARG A 201 1.45 -2.49 12.37
N MET A 202 2.10 -3.66 12.45
CA MET A 202 2.65 -4.35 11.28
C MET A 202 1.66 -5.30 10.57
N ARG A 203 0.55 -5.67 11.22
CA ARG A 203 -0.48 -6.54 10.62
C ARG A 203 -1.03 -6.05 9.27
N PRO A 204 -1.34 -4.75 9.08
CA PRO A 204 -1.84 -4.28 7.79
C PRO A 204 -0.84 -4.49 6.65
N LEU A 205 0.45 -4.32 6.92
CA LEU A 205 1.50 -4.55 5.91
C LEU A 205 1.61 -6.04 5.52
N GLU A 206 1.40 -6.96 6.47
CA GLU A 206 1.35 -8.40 6.16
C GLU A 206 0.15 -8.74 5.28
N ALA A 207 -1.02 -8.15 5.55
CA ALA A 207 -2.20 -8.33 4.72
C ALA A 207 -1.98 -7.79 3.29
N MET A 208 -1.23 -6.69 3.13
CA MET A 208 -0.86 -6.17 1.81
C MET A 208 0.06 -7.14 1.05
N VAL A 209 1.04 -7.74 1.73
CA VAL A 209 1.92 -8.75 1.14
C VAL A 209 1.13 -9.99 0.73
N GLU A 210 0.25 -10.49 1.58
CA GLU A 210 -0.60 -11.65 1.29
C GLU A 210 -1.52 -11.38 0.09
N THR A 211 -2.16 -10.20 0.05
CA THR A 211 -2.99 -9.77 -1.09
C THR A 211 -2.18 -9.71 -2.38
N SER A 212 -0.97 -9.12 -2.32
CA SER A 212 -0.08 -9.03 -3.49
C SER A 212 0.35 -10.41 -3.99
N THR A 213 0.58 -11.37 -3.09
CA THR A 213 0.92 -12.75 -3.46
C THR A 213 -0.27 -13.44 -4.13
N ALA A 214 -1.48 -13.31 -3.59
CA ALA A 214 -2.69 -13.89 -4.18
C ALA A 214 -2.97 -13.33 -5.58
N ILE A 215 -2.70 -12.02 -5.80
CA ILE A 215 -2.81 -11.39 -7.11
C ILE A 215 -1.77 -11.95 -8.09
N ALA A 216 -0.53 -12.13 -7.66
CA ALA A 216 0.52 -12.75 -8.46
C ALA A 216 0.18 -14.20 -8.86
N GLU A 217 -0.62 -14.90 -8.06
CA GLU A 217 -1.17 -16.23 -8.33
C GLU A 217 -2.41 -16.20 -9.24
N GLY A 218 -2.91 -15.00 -9.60
CA GLY A 218 -3.98 -14.81 -10.57
C GLY A 218 -5.34 -14.36 -10.00
N ASP A 219 -5.48 -14.23 -8.68
CA ASP A 219 -6.71 -13.73 -8.07
C ASP A 219 -6.75 -12.19 -8.06
N LEU A 220 -7.14 -11.60 -9.20
CA LEU A 220 -7.25 -10.15 -9.38
C LEU A 220 -8.45 -9.52 -8.63
N THR A 221 -9.32 -10.34 -8.04
CA THR A 221 -10.51 -9.85 -7.33
C THR A 221 -10.23 -9.46 -5.90
N ARG A 222 -9.11 -9.94 -5.33
CA ARG A 222 -8.72 -9.62 -3.97
C ARG A 222 -8.39 -8.14 -3.79
N ARG A 223 -8.73 -7.64 -2.59
CA ARG A 223 -8.45 -6.26 -2.16
C ARG A 223 -7.81 -6.28 -0.78
N VAL A 224 -6.99 -5.29 -0.52
CA VAL A 224 -6.41 -5.06 0.80
C VAL A 224 -7.53 -4.62 1.75
N PRO A 225 -7.77 -5.37 2.85
CA PRO A 225 -8.83 -5.03 3.79
C PRO A 225 -8.52 -3.75 4.57
N SER A 226 -9.56 -3.05 5.02
CA SER A 226 -9.39 -1.94 5.96
C SER A 226 -9.02 -2.46 7.34
N SER A 227 -8.16 -1.74 8.05
CA SER A 227 -7.83 -2.00 9.46
C SER A 227 -8.61 -1.06 10.38
N HIS A 228 -8.87 -1.48 11.63
CA HIS A 228 -9.69 -0.71 12.58
C HIS A 228 -9.05 0.63 12.99
N HIS A 229 -7.73 0.73 12.99
CA HIS A 229 -6.99 1.97 13.33
C HIS A 229 -5.71 2.05 12.49
N PRO A 230 -5.82 2.36 11.20
CA PRO A 230 -4.64 2.52 10.34
C PRO A 230 -3.93 3.84 10.66
N THR A 231 -2.61 3.89 10.49
CA THR A 231 -1.93 5.18 10.37
C THR A 231 -2.27 5.80 9.02
N GLN A 232 -2.12 7.13 8.90
CA GLN A 232 -2.46 7.85 7.68
C GLN A 232 -1.70 7.29 6.46
N GLU A 233 -0.43 6.95 6.63
CA GLU A 233 0.45 6.42 5.58
C GLU A 233 -0.01 5.03 5.11
N VAL A 234 -0.40 4.17 6.05
CA VAL A 234 -0.91 2.82 5.74
C VAL A 234 -2.24 2.91 5.01
N GLU A 235 -3.13 3.84 5.39
CA GLU A 235 -4.40 4.03 4.70
C GLU A 235 -4.22 4.61 3.30
N GLN A 236 -3.32 5.58 3.11
CA GLN A 236 -2.96 6.10 1.79
C GLN A 236 -2.40 4.99 0.88
N LEU A 237 -1.51 4.16 1.43
CA LEU A 237 -0.94 3.03 0.67
C LEU A 237 -2.02 2.01 0.29
N ARG A 238 -2.95 1.69 1.21
CA ARG A 238 -4.09 0.81 0.94
C ARG A 238 -4.97 1.33 -0.20
N LEU A 239 -5.32 2.62 -0.17
CA LEU A 239 -6.14 3.26 -1.20
C LEU A 239 -5.43 3.27 -2.55
N ALA A 240 -4.16 3.65 -2.58
CA ALA A 240 -3.35 3.65 -3.81
C ALA A 240 -3.24 2.25 -4.41
N LEU A 241 -2.95 1.24 -3.57
CA LEU A 241 -2.84 -0.15 -4.02
C LEU A 241 -4.17 -0.68 -4.56
N ASN A 242 -5.29 -0.44 -3.85
CA ASN A 242 -6.61 -0.87 -4.31
C ASN A 242 -7.04 -0.16 -5.62
N SER A 243 -6.68 1.12 -5.79
CA SER A 243 -6.92 1.85 -7.05
C SER A 243 -6.11 1.25 -8.21
N MET A 244 -4.83 0.96 -7.99
CA MET A 244 -3.99 0.28 -8.99
C MET A 244 -4.56 -1.09 -9.36
N LEU A 245 -5.00 -1.87 -8.37
CA LEU A 245 -5.61 -3.19 -8.60
C LEU A 245 -6.89 -3.09 -9.42
N GLN A 246 -7.72 -2.08 -9.18
CA GLN A 246 -8.92 -1.84 -9.97
C GLN A 246 -8.58 -1.53 -11.43
N GLN A 247 -7.55 -0.73 -11.69
CA GLN A 247 -7.09 -0.43 -13.05
C GLN A 247 -6.56 -1.69 -13.76
N VAL A 248 -5.74 -2.49 -13.06
CA VAL A 248 -5.22 -3.75 -13.62
C VAL A 248 -6.35 -4.73 -13.96
N GLU A 249 -7.30 -4.92 -13.03
CA GLU A 249 -8.46 -5.78 -13.25
C GLU A 249 -9.31 -5.31 -14.45
N SER A 250 -9.58 -4.00 -14.54
CA SER A 250 -10.35 -3.43 -15.65
C SER A 250 -9.64 -3.61 -16.99
N ALA A 251 -8.32 -3.37 -17.04
CA ALA A 251 -7.50 -3.57 -18.23
C ALA A 251 -7.49 -5.06 -18.66
N TYR A 252 -7.36 -5.96 -17.69
CA TYR A 252 -7.39 -7.40 -17.95
C TYR A 252 -8.74 -7.85 -18.52
N ARG A 253 -9.84 -7.42 -17.89
CA ARG A 253 -11.21 -7.72 -18.39
C ARG A 253 -11.47 -7.16 -19.78
N THR A 254 -10.98 -5.95 -20.06
CA THR A 254 -11.08 -5.35 -21.39
C THR A 254 -10.32 -6.18 -22.41
N ARG A 255 -9.09 -6.58 -22.09
CA ARG A 255 -8.27 -7.44 -22.97
C ARG A 255 -8.93 -8.80 -23.23
N GLU A 256 -9.49 -9.42 -22.19
CA GLU A 256 -10.18 -10.70 -22.30
C GLU A 256 -11.43 -10.61 -23.21
N ARG A 257 -12.23 -9.55 -23.02
CA ARG A 257 -13.38 -9.26 -23.89
C ARG A 257 -12.96 -9.06 -25.35
N SER A 258 -11.92 -8.26 -25.58
CA SER A 258 -11.38 -8.03 -26.92
C SER A 258 -10.87 -9.33 -27.57
N ALA A 259 -10.15 -10.16 -26.81
CA ALA A 259 -9.68 -11.46 -27.28
C ALA A 259 -10.83 -12.42 -27.61
N ALA A 260 -11.89 -12.43 -26.79
CA ALA A 260 -13.09 -13.24 -27.06
C ALA A 260 -13.86 -12.76 -28.31
N GLN A 261 -13.95 -11.42 -28.50
CA GLN A 261 -14.55 -10.85 -29.70
C GLN A 261 -13.76 -11.20 -30.95
N LEU A 262 -12.43 -11.09 -30.91
CA LEU A 262 -11.56 -11.45 -32.02
C LEU A 262 -11.68 -12.94 -32.39
N ARG A 263 -11.70 -13.84 -31.38
CA ARG A 263 -11.87 -15.28 -31.63
C ARG A 263 -13.20 -15.59 -32.34
N ARG A 264 -14.31 -14.95 -31.89
CA ARG A 264 -15.62 -15.10 -32.55
C ARG A 264 -15.56 -14.57 -33.97
N PHE A 265 -15.04 -13.36 -34.16
CA PHE A 265 -14.89 -12.76 -35.49
C PHE A 265 -14.12 -13.66 -36.49
N VAL A 266 -12.95 -14.19 -36.06
CA VAL A 266 -12.16 -15.11 -36.89
C VAL A 266 -12.91 -16.42 -37.17
N GLY A 267 -13.64 -16.94 -36.17
CA GLY A 267 -14.47 -18.13 -36.32
C GLY A 267 -15.57 -17.94 -37.36
N ASP A 268 -16.34 -16.87 -37.24
CA ASP A 268 -17.45 -16.56 -38.12
C ASP A 268 -16.97 -16.24 -39.56
N ALA A 269 -15.90 -15.47 -39.73
CA ALA A 269 -15.27 -15.21 -41.01
C ALA A 269 -14.80 -16.48 -41.67
N SER A 270 -14.20 -17.41 -40.91
CA SER A 270 -13.75 -18.70 -41.43
C SER A 270 -14.90 -19.57 -41.97
N HIS A 271 -16.04 -19.55 -41.29
CA HIS A 271 -17.24 -20.26 -41.73
C HIS A 271 -17.82 -19.66 -42.98
N GLU A 272 -17.94 -18.32 -43.08
CA GLU A 272 -18.50 -17.64 -44.25
C GLU A 272 -17.59 -17.69 -45.47
N LEU A 273 -16.27 -17.83 -45.33
CA LEU A 273 -15.32 -18.07 -46.41
C LEU A 273 -15.28 -19.53 -46.86
N ARG A 274 -15.51 -20.49 -45.96
CA ARG A 274 -15.43 -21.92 -46.32
C ARG A 274 -16.55 -22.35 -47.23
N THR A 275 -17.74 -21.81 -47.08
CA THR A 275 -18.93 -22.18 -47.88
C THR A 275 -18.74 -21.89 -49.35
N PRO A 276 -18.44 -20.64 -49.80
CA PRO A 276 -18.21 -20.33 -51.22
C PRO A 276 -16.98 -21.07 -51.77
N LEU A 277 -15.92 -21.22 -50.97
CA LEU A 277 -14.73 -21.98 -51.40
C LEU A 277 -15.06 -23.45 -51.69
N SER A 278 -15.93 -24.08 -50.87
CA SER A 278 -16.37 -25.45 -51.09
C SER A 278 -17.22 -25.57 -52.36
N ALA A 279 -18.06 -24.56 -52.63
CA ALA A 279 -18.83 -24.52 -53.91
C ALA A 279 -17.91 -24.41 -55.13
N ILE A 280 -16.94 -23.47 -55.08
CA ILE A 280 -15.93 -23.32 -56.15
C ILE A 280 -15.20 -24.64 -56.37
N ARG A 281 -14.68 -25.28 -55.31
CA ARG A 281 -14.02 -26.59 -55.43
C ARG A 281 -14.92 -27.65 -56.02
N GLY A 282 -16.19 -27.67 -55.63
CA GLY A 282 -17.16 -28.64 -56.17
C GLY A 282 -17.34 -28.50 -57.70
N TYR A 283 -17.52 -27.27 -58.20
CA TYR A 283 -17.64 -27.00 -59.62
C TYR A 283 -16.36 -27.34 -60.42
N LEU A 284 -15.19 -27.01 -59.85
CA LEU A 284 -13.90 -27.36 -60.44
C LEU A 284 -13.71 -28.90 -60.55
N GLN A 285 -14.08 -29.63 -59.48
CA GLN A 285 -14.02 -31.10 -59.49
C GLN A 285 -14.98 -31.75 -60.54
N LEU A 286 -16.19 -31.18 -60.69
CA LEU A 286 -17.11 -31.62 -61.73
C LEU A 286 -16.52 -31.42 -63.15
N TYR A 287 -15.85 -30.25 -63.33
CA TYR A 287 -15.15 -29.96 -64.60
C TYR A 287 -13.99 -30.93 -64.86
N GLU A 288 -13.11 -31.14 -63.87
CA GLU A 288 -11.96 -32.03 -63.95
C GLU A 288 -12.36 -33.50 -64.28
N ARG A 289 -13.48 -33.94 -63.69
CA ARG A 289 -13.99 -35.31 -63.91
C ARG A 289 -14.75 -35.46 -65.21
N GLY A 290 -14.83 -34.43 -66.05
CA GLY A 290 -15.56 -34.44 -67.28
C GLY A 290 -17.07 -34.58 -67.12
N MET A 291 -17.62 -34.32 -65.99
CA MET A 291 -19.06 -34.46 -65.69
C MET A 291 -19.91 -33.31 -66.23
N LEU A 292 -19.29 -32.21 -66.65
CA LEU A 292 -19.94 -31.09 -67.34
C LEU A 292 -19.83 -31.33 -68.88
N VAL A 293 -20.74 -32.10 -69.43
CA VAL A 293 -20.67 -32.54 -70.79
C VAL A 293 -21.08 -31.45 -71.76
N ASN A 294 -22.13 -30.70 -71.46
CA ASN A 294 -22.68 -29.67 -72.32
C ASN A 294 -21.98 -28.34 -72.23
N PRO A 295 -21.77 -27.61 -73.35
CA PRO A 295 -21.20 -26.25 -73.28
C PRO A 295 -21.96 -25.28 -72.31
N GLU A 296 -23.28 -25.38 -72.35
CA GLU A 296 -24.13 -24.56 -71.45
C GLU A 296 -23.94 -24.88 -69.95
N GLU A 297 -23.71 -26.18 -69.64
CA GLU A 297 -23.42 -26.57 -68.26
C GLU A 297 -22.06 -26.02 -67.76
N ARG A 298 -21.06 -26.03 -68.66
CA ARG A 298 -19.74 -25.41 -68.35
C ARG A 298 -19.84 -23.91 -68.15
N GLU A 299 -20.57 -23.20 -69.01
CA GLU A 299 -20.78 -21.76 -68.91
C GLU A 299 -21.50 -21.39 -67.60
N ARG A 300 -22.56 -22.15 -67.26
CA ARG A 300 -23.26 -21.98 -65.98
C ARG A 300 -22.34 -22.25 -64.81
N ALA A 301 -21.49 -23.28 -64.86
CA ALA A 301 -20.52 -23.57 -63.83
C ALA A 301 -19.49 -22.43 -63.66
N TRP A 302 -18.94 -21.91 -64.76
CA TRP A 302 -18.02 -20.76 -64.73
C TRP A 302 -18.68 -19.50 -64.18
N THR A 303 -19.91 -19.20 -64.61
CA THR A 303 -20.67 -18.08 -64.10
C THR A 303 -20.84 -18.18 -62.57
N ARG A 304 -21.14 -19.39 -62.07
CA ARG A 304 -21.26 -19.62 -60.61
C ARG A 304 -19.92 -19.53 -59.88
N VAL A 305 -18.84 -20.05 -60.43
CA VAL A 305 -17.49 -19.94 -59.86
C VAL A 305 -17.07 -18.46 -59.73
N ASN A 306 -17.28 -17.67 -60.80
CA ASN A 306 -16.98 -16.25 -60.81
C ASN A 306 -17.85 -15.49 -59.79
N ALA A 307 -19.14 -15.78 -59.75
CA ALA A 307 -20.05 -15.15 -58.76
C ALA A 307 -19.65 -15.42 -57.31
N GLU A 308 -19.18 -16.67 -56.99
CA GLU A 308 -18.70 -16.99 -55.67
C GLU A 308 -17.32 -16.36 -55.37
N ALA A 309 -16.45 -16.24 -56.37
CA ALA A 309 -15.16 -15.52 -56.22
C ALA A 309 -15.38 -14.01 -55.94
N ASP A 310 -16.30 -13.37 -56.68
CA ASP A 310 -16.68 -11.97 -56.46
C ASP A 310 -17.33 -11.76 -55.09
N ARG A 311 -18.14 -12.73 -54.66
CA ARG A 311 -18.73 -12.72 -53.33
C ARG A 311 -17.66 -12.78 -52.26
N MET A 312 -16.65 -13.68 -52.40
CA MET A 312 -15.52 -13.77 -51.47
C MET A 312 -14.71 -12.48 -51.43
N GLY A 313 -14.46 -11.83 -52.59
CA GLY A 313 -13.78 -10.54 -52.65
C GLY A 313 -14.51 -9.48 -51.84
N ARG A 314 -15.82 -9.32 -52.05
CA ARG A 314 -16.64 -8.38 -51.26
C ARG A 314 -16.62 -8.69 -49.77
N LEU A 315 -16.73 -9.97 -49.39
CA LEU A 315 -16.67 -10.38 -47.98
C LEU A 315 -15.34 -9.99 -47.32
N VAL A 316 -14.21 -10.19 -48.03
CA VAL A 316 -12.89 -9.79 -47.52
C VAL A 316 -12.79 -8.28 -47.34
N ASP A 317 -13.28 -7.50 -48.31
CA ASP A 317 -13.28 -6.02 -48.22
C ASP A 317 -14.14 -5.51 -47.05
N GLU A 318 -15.30 -6.13 -46.82
CA GLU A 318 -16.18 -5.84 -45.67
C GLU A 318 -15.52 -6.19 -44.35
N LEU A 319 -14.82 -7.34 -44.28
CA LEU A 319 -14.06 -7.75 -43.08
C LEU A 319 -12.91 -6.79 -42.78
N LEU A 320 -12.16 -6.36 -43.80
CA LEU A 320 -11.08 -5.38 -43.65
C LEU A 320 -11.63 -4.03 -43.20
N THR A 321 -12.78 -3.63 -43.69
CA THR A 321 -13.45 -2.38 -43.25
C THR A 321 -13.85 -2.47 -41.77
N LEU A 322 -14.48 -3.56 -41.35
CA LEU A 322 -14.83 -3.76 -39.95
C LEU A 322 -13.59 -3.79 -39.03
N ALA A 323 -12.52 -4.47 -39.45
CA ALA A 323 -11.27 -4.50 -38.72
C ALA A 323 -10.63 -3.11 -38.55
N ARG A 324 -10.74 -2.25 -39.57
CA ARG A 324 -10.31 -0.84 -39.50
C ARG A 324 -11.19 -0.03 -38.56
N LEU A 325 -12.52 -0.19 -38.63
CA LEU A 325 -13.47 0.51 -37.75
C LEU A 325 -13.27 0.15 -36.26
N ASP A 326 -12.98 -1.12 -35.97
CA ASP A 326 -12.68 -1.57 -34.60
C ASP A 326 -11.41 -0.91 -34.00
N GLN A 327 -10.45 -0.50 -34.84
CA GLN A 327 -9.21 0.17 -34.44
C GLN A 327 -9.36 1.70 -34.26
N ARG A 328 -10.60 2.25 -34.38
CA ARG A 328 -10.87 3.69 -34.35
C ARG A 328 -9.98 4.44 -35.35
N PRO A 329 -10.23 4.30 -36.66
CA PRO A 329 -9.41 4.93 -37.68
C PRO A 329 -9.46 6.45 -37.56
N GLU A 330 -8.37 7.10 -37.94
CA GLU A 330 -8.36 8.55 -38.14
C GLU A 330 -9.23 8.88 -39.38
N LEU A 331 -10.44 9.38 -39.14
CA LEU A 331 -11.35 9.81 -40.19
C LEU A 331 -10.87 11.14 -40.81
N ARG A 332 -10.98 11.23 -42.13
CA ARG A 332 -10.65 12.45 -42.86
C ARG A 332 -11.88 13.33 -42.98
N PHE A 333 -12.21 14.05 -41.92
CA PHE A 333 -13.36 14.94 -41.91
C PHE A 333 -13.19 16.11 -42.84
N ARG A 334 -14.12 16.25 -43.83
CA ARG A 334 -14.28 17.41 -44.71
C ARG A 334 -15.73 17.83 -44.79
N SER A 335 -15.98 19.01 -45.40
CA SER A 335 -17.33 19.41 -45.71
C SER A 335 -17.83 18.60 -46.91
N VAL A 336 -18.85 17.79 -46.70
CA VAL A 336 -19.43 16.89 -47.68
C VAL A 336 -20.89 17.31 -47.95
N ASP A 337 -21.29 17.40 -49.19
CA ASP A 337 -22.68 17.58 -49.57
C ASP A 337 -23.41 16.23 -49.53
N LEU A 338 -24.10 15.98 -48.40
CA LEU A 338 -24.83 14.72 -48.19
C LEU A 338 -26.03 14.60 -49.14
N SER A 339 -26.64 15.77 -49.56
CA SER A 339 -27.73 15.76 -50.52
C SER A 339 -27.28 15.27 -51.90
N ALA A 340 -26.06 15.59 -52.33
CA ALA A 340 -25.47 15.09 -53.55
C ALA A 340 -25.25 13.57 -53.45
N LEU A 341 -24.68 13.08 -52.34
CA LEU A 341 -24.44 11.64 -52.11
C LEU A 341 -25.74 10.82 -52.13
N VAL A 342 -26.83 11.36 -51.54
CA VAL A 342 -28.14 10.68 -51.56
C VAL A 342 -28.73 10.64 -52.94
N ARG A 343 -28.60 11.72 -53.74
CA ARG A 343 -29.06 11.75 -55.14
C ARG A 343 -28.26 10.76 -56.02
N ASP A 344 -26.93 10.77 -55.89
CA ASP A 344 -26.05 9.79 -56.60
C ASP A 344 -26.49 8.37 -56.28
N ALA A 345 -26.68 7.99 -54.98
CA ALA A 345 -27.12 6.66 -54.58
C ALA A 345 -28.51 6.29 -55.13
N ALA A 346 -29.42 7.24 -55.22
CA ALA A 346 -30.74 7.03 -55.81
C ALA A 346 -30.68 6.84 -57.34
N GLU A 347 -29.81 7.60 -58.03
CA GLU A 347 -29.56 7.42 -59.48
C GLU A 347 -28.94 6.07 -59.80
N ASP A 348 -27.96 5.65 -59.02
CA ASP A 348 -27.37 4.33 -59.11
C ASP A 348 -28.41 3.20 -58.92
N LEU A 349 -29.33 3.34 -57.97
CA LEU A 349 -30.40 2.39 -57.77
C LEU A 349 -31.38 2.34 -58.93
N ARG A 350 -31.78 3.51 -59.48
CA ARG A 350 -32.63 3.58 -60.69
C ARG A 350 -31.98 2.99 -61.92
N ALA A 351 -30.67 3.20 -62.11
CA ALA A 351 -29.93 2.60 -63.21
C ALA A 351 -29.87 1.08 -63.15
N GLN A 352 -29.73 0.53 -61.90
CA GLN A 352 -29.66 -0.94 -61.69
C GLN A 352 -31.03 -1.60 -61.67
N GLN A 353 -32.09 -0.91 -61.26
CA GLN A 353 -33.45 -1.40 -61.19
C GLN A 353 -34.44 -0.34 -61.77
N PRO A 354 -34.56 -0.22 -63.08
CA PRO A 354 -35.35 0.84 -63.72
C PRO A 354 -36.85 0.83 -63.38
N ASP A 355 -37.39 -0.34 -63.07
CA ASP A 355 -38.80 -0.53 -62.71
C ASP A 355 -39.14 -0.22 -61.25
N ARG A 356 -38.11 0.07 -60.42
CA ARG A 356 -38.30 0.35 -59.01
C ARG A 356 -38.74 1.83 -58.79
N PRO A 357 -39.83 2.09 -58.08
CA PRO A 357 -40.20 3.43 -57.68
C PRO A 357 -39.21 3.96 -56.62
N VAL A 358 -38.38 4.97 -56.97
CA VAL A 358 -37.40 5.57 -56.09
C VAL A 358 -37.77 7.04 -55.86
N SER A 359 -38.14 7.41 -54.66
CA SER A 359 -38.39 8.81 -54.24
C SER A 359 -37.21 9.36 -53.44
N VAL A 360 -36.85 10.60 -53.70
CA VAL A 360 -35.79 11.29 -52.98
C VAL A 360 -36.38 12.60 -52.39
N ASP A 361 -36.31 12.67 -51.09
CA ASP A 361 -36.70 13.84 -50.33
C ASP A 361 -35.45 14.45 -49.68
N ALA A 362 -34.72 15.21 -50.46
CA ALA A 362 -33.46 15.87 -50.10
C ALA A 362 -33.43 17.28 -50.69
N GLU A 363 -34.23 18.18 -50.06
CA GLU A 363 -34.33 19.58 -50.52
C GLU A 363 -33.06 20.37 -50.21
N GLY A 364 -32.54 21.09 -51.21
CA GLY A 364 -31.38 21.97 -51.08
C GLY A 364 -30.04 21.24 -50.90
N THR A 365 -29.05 21.96 -50.42
CA THR A 365 -27.71 21.45 -50.13
C THR A 365 -27.51 21.31 -48.60
N ILE A 366 -27.30 20.10 -48.13
CA ILE A 366 -27.03 19.80 -46.71
C ILE A 366 -25.57 19.40 -46.56
N LEU A 367 -24.76 20.33 -46.06
CA LEU A 367 -23.35 20.11 -45.78
C LEU A 367 -23.19 19.51 -44.37
N VAL A 368 -22.43 18.45 -44.29
CA VAL A 368 -22.00 17.81 -43.04
C VAL A 368 -20.48 17.70 -43.01
N ARG A 369 -19.88 17.75 -41.81
CA ARG A 369 -18.47 17.52 -41.67
C ARG A 369 -18.24 16.02 -41.41
N ALA A 370 -17.79 15.29 -42.44
CA ALA A 370 -17.71 13.83 -42.42
C ALA A 370 -16.56 13.30 -43.30
N ASP A 371 -16.26 12.05 -43.18
CA ASP A 371 -15.46 11.27 -44.15
C ASP A 371 -16.38 10.81 -45.29
N GLU A 372 -16.17 11.38 -46.46
CA GLU A 372 -17.01 11.12 -47.66
C GLU A 372 -17.04 9.64 -48.01
N SER A 373 -15.88 8.95 -47.93
CA SER A 373 -15.77 7.52 -48.28
C SER A 373 -16.63 6.66 -47.36
N GLY A 374 -16.64 6.99 -46.06
CA GLY A 374 -17.48 6.32 -45.06
C GLY A 374 -18.97 6.54 -45.34
N LEU A 375 -19.40 7.78 -45.68
CA LEU A 375 -20.81 8.08 -45.98
C LEU A 375 -21.27 7.40 -47.29
N ARG A 376 -20.42 7.35 -48.32
CA ARG A 376 -20.71 6.60 -49.56
C ARG A 376 -20.89 5.11 -49.23
N GLN A 377 -20.07 4.55 -48.36
CA GLN A 377 -20.20 3.16 -47.91
C GLN A 377 -21.49 2.91 -47.12
N VAL A 378 -21.90 3.83 -46.25
CA VAL A 378 -23.20 3.76 -45.57
C VAL A 378 -24.35 3.70 -46.56
N LEU A 379 -24.40 4.66 -47.49
CA LEU A 379 -25.45 4.69 -48.55
C LEU A 379 -25.42 3.44 -49.44
N GLY A 380 -24.22 3.01 -49.84
CA GLY A 380 -24.06 1.77 -50.66
C GLY A 380 -24.58 0.54 -49.94
N ASN A 381 -24.31 0.40 -48.64
CA ASN A 381 -24.83 -0.72 -47.83
C ASN A 381 -26.34 -0.66 -47.66
N LEU A 382 -26.91 0.52 -47.36
CA LEU A 382 -28.35 0.68 -47.17
C LEU A 382 -29.11 0.42 -48.48
N VAL A 383 -28.69 1.00 -49.60
CA VAL A 383 -29.28 0.78 -50.91
C VAL A 383 -29.07 -0.65 -51.39
N GLY A 384 -27.88 -1.23 -51.15
CA GLY A 384 -27.58 -2.62 -51.44
C GLY A 384 -28.48 -3.60 -50.66
N ASN A 385 -28.79 -3.29 -49.39
CA ASN A 385 -29.70 -4.06 -48.58
C ASN A 385 -31.11 -4.05 -49.15
N VAL A 386 -31.64 -2.89 -49.54
CA VAL A 386 -32.93 -2.75 -50.23
C VAL A 386 -32.96 -3.59 -51.47
N ARG A 387 -31.94 -3.50 -52.37
CA ARG A 387 -31.88 -4.23 -53.62
C ARG A 387 -31.87 -5.74 -53.40
N THR A 388 -31.22 -6.22 -52.37
CA THR A 388 -31.03 -7.67 -52.10
C THR A 388 -32.24 -8.31 -51.46
N HIS A 389 -32.93 -7.56 -50.56
CA HIS A 389 -33.96 -8.10 -49.67
C HIS A 389 -35.37 -7.70 -50.07
N THR A 390 -35.55 -6.78 -51.03
CA THR A 390 -36.89 -6.42 -51.50
C THR A 390 -37.05 -6.67 -53.00
N PRO A 391 -38.25 -7.11 -53.47
CA PRO A 391 -38.55 -7.22 -54.90
C PRO A 391 -38.38 -5.90 -55.68
N ALA A 392 -38.02 -5.95 -56.97
CA ALA A 392 -37.72 -4.76 -57.75
C ALA A 392 -38.91 -3.80 -57.92
N GLY A 393 -40.14 -4.21 -57.73
CA GLY A 393 -41.32 -3.37 -57.79
C GLY A 393 -41.68 -2.63 -56.48
N VAL A 394 -40.95 -2.87 -55.43
CA VAL A 394 -41.22 -2.29 -54.10
C VAL A 394 -40.66 -0.86 -54.03
N PRO A 395 -41.51 0.13 -53.63
CA PRO A 395 -41.06 1.53 -53.48
C PRO A 395 -39.95 1.70 -52.45
N VAL A 396 -39.04 2.65 -52.71
CA VAL A 396 -37.96 3.06 -51.82
C VAL A 396 -37.94 4.58 -51.67
N ARG A 397 -37.78 5.04 -50.42
CA ARG A 397 -37.66 6.45 -50.12
C ARG A 397 -36.31 6.73 -49.50
N LEU A 398 -35.57 7.69 -50.03
CA LEU A 398 -34.38 8.27 -49.44
C LEU A 398 -34.73 9.70 -48.98
N GLY A 399 -34.74 9.91 -47.67
CA GLY A 399 -35.05 11.18 -47.02
C GLY A 399 -33.81 11.75 -46.35
N LEU A 400 -33.65 13.10 -46.44
CA LEU A 400 -32.57 13.81 -45.77
C LEU A 400 -33.15 15.12 -45.17
N GLU A 401 -33.06 15.22 -43.84
CA GLU A 401 -33.56 16.40 -43.13
C GLU A 401 -32.51 16.93 -42.15
N ARG A 402 -32.58 18.24 -41.86
CA ARG A 402 -31.83 18.87 -40.79
C ARG A 402 -32.76 19.18 -39.63
N ALA A 403 -32.52 18.61 -38.47
CA ALA A 403 -33.30 18.87 -37.29
C ALA A 403 -32.39 18.93 -36.02
N ASP A 404 -32.63 19.90 -35.15
CA ASP A 404 -32.04 19.99 -33.82
C ASP A 404 -30.50 19.94 -33.77
N GLY A 405 -29.83 20.53 -34.76
CA GLY A 405 -28.35 20.50 -34.78
C GLY A 405 -27.75 19.16 -35.29
N ALA A 406 -28.57 18.28 -35.77
CA ALA A 406 -28.20 17.01 -36.40
C ALA A 406 -28.73 16.94 -37.85
N VAL A 407 -28.18 15.98 -38.61
CA VAL A 407 -28.69 15.65 -39.95
C VAL A 407 -29.17 14.20 -39.89
N ARG A 408 -30.41 13.96 -40.30
CA ARG A 408 -31.02 12.64 -40.38
C ARG A 408 -31.11 12.22 -41.84
N LEU A 409 -30.48 11.07 -42.13
CA LEU A 409 -30.62 10.34 -43.39
C LEU A 409 -31.54 9.14 -43.13
N CYS A 410 -32.62 9.00 -43.85
CA CYS A 410 -33.54 7.88 -43.76
C CYS A 410 -33.59 7.14 -45.10
N VAL A 411 -33.39 5.85 -45.07
CA VAL A 411 -33.63 4.92 -46.21
C VAL A 411 -34.73 3.97 -45.79
N ALA A 412 -35.86 4.02 -46.49
CA ALA A 412 -37.05 3.23 -46.19
C ALA A 412 -37.54 2.49 -47.42
N ASP A 413 -37.89 1.23 -47.25
CA ASP A 413 -38.55 0.39 -48.25
C ASP A 413 -39.91 -0.12 -47.71
N GLU A 414 -40.79 -0.49 -48.64
CA GLU A 414 -42.10 -1.10 -48.34
C GLU A 414 -42.07 -2.62 -48.55
N GLY A 415 -40.94 -3.24 -48.21
CA GLY A 415 -40.70 -4.66 -48.37
C GLY A 415 -41.37 -5.53 -47.28
N PRO A 416 -40.91 -6.78 -47.12
CA PRO A 416 -41.53 -7.72 -46.17
C PRO A 416 -41.35 -7.36 -44.72
N GLY A 417 -40.44 -6.43 -44.37
CA GLY A 417 -40.09 -6.09 -43.00
C GLY A 417 -39.42 -7.23 -42.23
N LEU A 418 -39.20 -7.01 -40.92
CA LEU A 418 -38.56 -7.96 -40.05
C LEU A 418 -39.42 -8.21 -38.80
N ALA A 419 -39.32 -9.40 -38.20
CA ALA A 419 -39.85 -9.68 -36.88
C ALA A 419 -39.05 -8.92 -35.81
N GLU A 420 -39.66 -8.66 -34.67
CA GLU A 420 -39.05 -7.88 -33.54
C GLU A 420 -37.72 -8.46 -33.10
N ASP A 421 -37.62 -9.80 -32.96
CA ASP A 421 -36.40 -10.51 -32.58
C ASP A 421 -35.27 -10.33 -33.60
N ASP A 422 -35.61 -10.30 -34.90
CA ASP A 422 -34.66 -10.10 -35.99
C ASP A 422 -34.26 -8.64 -36.11
N ALA A 423 -35.17 -7.72 -35.87
CA ALA A 423 -34.90 -6.27 -35.82
C ALA A 423 -33.87 -5.89 -34.76
N ALA A 424 -33.95 -6.52 -33.57
CA ALA A 424 -33.00 -6.32 -32.49
C ALA A 424 -31.56 -6.76 -32.85
N ARG A 425 -31.43 -7.67 -33.82
CA ARG A 425 -30.17 -8.30 -34.24
C ARG A 425 -29.65 -7.80 -35.59
N VAL A 426 -30.36 -6.89 -36.24
CA VAL A 426 -30.04 -6.47 -37.63
C VAL A 426 -28.63 -5.89 -37.79
N PHE A 427 -28.05 -5.36 -36.70
CA PHE A 427 -26.70 -4.82 -36.63
C PHE A 427 -25.64 -5.85 -36.19
N ASP A 428 -26.07 -7.06 -35.80
CA ASP A 428 -25.11 -8.10 -35.44
C ASP A 428 -24.33 -8.55 -36.67
N ARG A 429 -23.05 -8.83 -36.52
CA ARG A 429 -22.17 -9.31 -37.59
C ARG A 429 -22.65 -10.69 -38.08
N PHE A 430 -22.69 -10.89 -39.42
CA PHE A 430 -23.13 -12.09 -40.08
C PHE A 430 -24.61 -12.46 -39.85
N PHE A 431 -25.39 -11.55 -39.26
CA PHE A 431 -26.83 -11.79 -39.10
C PHE A 431 -27.56 -11.70 -40.44
N ARG A 432 -28.46 -12.67 -40.68
CA ARG A 432 -29.33 -12.76 -41.86
C ARG A 432 -30.70 -13.30 -41.47
N ALA A 433 -31.71 -12.53 -41.63
CA ALA A 433 -33.06 -12.96 -41.41
C ALA A 433 -33.45 -14.01 -42.46
N GLY A 434 -33.92 -15.21 -42.06
CA GLY A 434 -34.37 -16.26 -42.97
C GLY A 434 -33.31 -16.88 -43.87
N GLY A 435 -32.00 -16.72 -43.61
CA GLY A 435 -30.93 -17.32 -44.42
C GLY A 435 -30.75 -16.71 -45.82
N GLY A 436 -31.20 -15.47 -46.02
CA GLY A 436 -31.19 -14.74 -47.29
C GLY A 436 -29.81 -14.52 -47.93
N ALA A 437 -29.76 -13.94 -49.11
CA ALA A 437 -28.53 -13.58 -49.86
C ALA A 437 -27.82 -12.42 -49.12
N GLY A 438 -26.48 -12.39 -49.24
CA GLY A 438 -25.64 -11.32 -48.64
C GLY A 438 -24.59 -11.88 -47.67
N SER A 439 -23.70 -11.01 -47.18
CA SER A 439 -22.65 -11.34 -46.21
C SER A 439 -23.13 -11.24 -44.75
N GLY A 440 -24.21 -10.48 -44.49
CA GLY A 440 -24.67 -10.14 -43.15
C GLY A 440 -23.75 -9.14 -42.45
N LEU A 441 -22.83 -8.47 -43.16
CA LEU A 441 -21.91 -7.47 -42.60
C LEU A 441 -22.32 -6.03 -42.92
N GLY A 442 -23.14 -5.79 -43.94
CA GLY A 442 -23.48 -4.45 -44.41
C GLY A 442 -24.08 -3.55 -43.33
N MET A 443 -25.04 -4.05 -42.53
CA MET A 443 -25.66 -3.28 -41.46
C MET A 443 -24.71 -3.02 -40.28
N SER A 444 -23.85 -3.96 -39.95
CA SER A 444 -22.81 -3.75 -38.93
C SER A 444 -21.75 -2.72 -39.36
N ILE A 445 -21.45 -2.67 -40.67
CA ILE A 445 -20.59 -1.62 -41.23
C ILE A 445 -21.28 -0.25 -41.14
N VAL A 446 -22.57 -0.16 -41.48
CA VAL A 446 -23.34 1.09 -41.31
C VAL A 446 -23.26 1.58 -39.90
N GLN A 447 -23.52 0.71 -38.92
CA GLN A 447 -23.43 1.07 -37.49
C GLN A 447 -22.00 1.54 -37.10
N GLY A 448 -20.97 0.79 -37.52
CA GLY A 448 -19.58 1.11 -37.23
C GLY A 448 -19.13 2.45 -37.80
N VAL A 449 -19.47 2.72 -39.06
CA VAL A 449 -19.13 4.00 -39.73
C VAL A 449 -19.86 5.15 -39.06
N VAL A 450 -21.15 5.02 -38.81
CA VAL A 450 -21.95 6.07 -38.17
C VAL A 450 -21.47 6.35 -36.75
N ALA A 451 -21.16 5.32 -35.97
CA ALA A 451 -20.58 5.47 -34.62
C ALA A 451 -19.20 6.16 -34.66
N ALA A 452 -18.36 5.84 -35.67
CA ALA A 452 -17.07 6.52 -35.87
C ALA A 452 -17.23 8.01 -36.18
N HIS A 453 -18.35 8.42 -36.77
CA HIS A 453 -18.73 9.83 -37.00
C HIS A 453 -19.43 10.49 -35.80
N GLY A 454 -19.59 9.77 -34.66
CA GLY A 454 -20.29 10.27 -33.48
C GLY A 454 -21.81 10.33 -33.65
N GLY A 455 -22.34 9.57 -34.60
CA GLY A 455 -23.77 9.47 -34.90
C GLY A 455 -24.41 8.22 -34.32
N GLU A 456 -25.71 8.08 -34.56
CA GLU A 456 -26.53 6.93 -34.15
C GLU A 456 -27.32 6.36 -35.32
N VAL A 457 -27.60 5.05 -35.29
CA VAL A 457 -28.45 4.35 -36.28
C VAL A 457 -29.63 3.74 -35.55
N ALA A 458 -30.82 3.97 -36.08
CA ALA A 458 -32.05 3.36 -35.61
C ALA A 458 -32.75 2.62 -36.74
N VAL A 459 -33.43 1.52 -36.39
CA VAL A 459 -34.25 0.73 -37.32
C VAL A 459 -35.68 0.74 -36.84
N ARG A 460 -36.62 0.94 -37.75
CA ARG A 460 -38.04 0.75 -37.55
C ARG A 460 -38.57 -0.20 -38.60
N THR A 461 -39.19 -1.28 -38.19
CA THR A 461 -39.69 -2.32 -39.06
C THR A 461 -40.78 -3.14 -38.35
N ALA A 462 -41.71 -3.68 -39.10
CA ALA A 462 -42.65 -4.71 -38.65
C ALA A 462 -42.94 -5.67 -39.83
N PRO A 463 -43.35 -6.89 -39.58
CA PRO A 463 -43.69 -7.83 -40.67
C PRO A 463 -44.77 -7.22 -41.58
N GLY A 464 -44.44 -7.08 -42.87
CA GLY A 464 -45.31 -6.49 -43.90
C GLY A 464 -45.31 -4.96 -43.99
N GLU A 465 -44.59 -4.26 -43.12
CA GLU A 465 -44.50 -2.78 -43.11
C GLU A 465 -43.17 -2.24 -43.66
N GLY A 466 -42.32 -3.10 -44.22
CA GLY A 466 -41.02 -2.70 -44.73
C GLY A 466 -39.96 -2.44 -43.67
N LEU A 467 -38.84 -1.82 -44.08
CA LEU A 467 -37.71 -1.47 -43.22
C LEU A 467 -37.33 0.01 -43.42
N ALA A 468 -37.29 0.75 -42.34
CA ALA A 468 -36.78 2.12 -42.33
C ALA A 468 -35.53 2.20 -41.47
N VAL A 469 -34.39 2.55 -42.05
CA VAL A 469 -33.12 2.77 -41.35
C VAL A 469 -32.87 4.28 -41.29
N THR A 470 -32.73 4.82 -40.09
CA THR A 470 -32.47 6.23 -39.86
C THR A 470 -31.07 6.39 -39.30
N VAL A 471 -30.23 7.13 -40.00
CA VAL A 471 -28.87 7.52 -39.58
C VAL A 471 -28.90 8.96 -39.13
N THR A 472 -28.51 9.20 -37.89
CA THR A 472 -28.44 10.57 -37.30
C THR A 472 -26.96 10.92 -37.15
N LEU A 473 -26.54 12.00 -37.81
CA LEU A 473 -25.17 12.53 -37.75
C LEU A 473 -25.17 13.89 -37.07
N PRO A 474 -24.21 14.19 -36.17
CA PRO A 474 -24.08 15.53 -35.62
C PRO A 474 -23.72 16.52 -36.73
N ALA A 475 -24.36 17.71 -36.76
CA ALA A 475 -24.04 18.74 -37.75
C ALA A 475 -22.62 19.30 -37.60
N ARG A 476 -22.04 19.20 -36.40
CA ARG A 476 -20.61 19.40 -36.12
C ARG A 476 -20.10 18.21 -35.36
N PRO A 477 -19.02 17.56 -35.80
CA PRO A 477 -18.42 16.45 -35.01
C PRO A 477 -18.00 17.00 -33.64
N HIS A 478 -18.26 16.22 -32.62
CA HIS A 478 -17.66 16.47 -31.31
C HIS A 478 -16.14 16.34 -31.49
N ASP A 479 -15.38 17.45 -31.24
CA ASP A 479 -13.93 17.31 -31.09
C ASP A 479 -13.67 16.31 -29.97
N PRO A 480 -12.89 15.23 -30.18
CA PRO A 480 -12.52 14.34 -29.09
C PRO A 480 -11.77 15.18 -28.06
N CYS A 481 -12.27 15.19 -26.83
CA CYS A 481 -11.57 15.81 -25.70
C CYS A 481 -10.13 15.28 -25.69
N PRO A 482 -9.09 16.14 -25.68
CA PRO A 482 -7.71 15.67 -25.60
C PRO A 482 -7.54 14.89 -24.29
N ALA A 483 -6.99 13.66 -24.40
CA ALA A 483 -6.72 12.73 -23.31
C ALA A 483 -5.56 13.21 -22.40
#